data_411ffe9d77230afc8fb44f24b6ca0351
#
_entry.id   411ffe9d77230afc8fb44f24b6ca0351
#
_cell.length_a   1.000
_cell.length_b   1.000
_cell.length_c   1.000
_cell.angle_alpha   90.00
_cell.angle_beta   90.00
_cell.angle_gamma   90.00
#
_symmetry.space_group_name_H-M   'P 1'
#
loop_
_entity.id
_entity.type
_entity.pdbx_description
1 polymer ?
#
loop_
_entity_poly.entity_id
_entity_poly.type
_entity_poly.pdbx_seq_one_letter_code
_entity_poly.pdbx_strand_id
1 'polypeptide(L)'
;MKLFNTQMLEWIDEKIDWKEAIHKGVELLVNNNKATFELEEKILEVTKEFGAYYVLEKGIALVHAPAGGHCLEAATSTLILKDEIVFNNQPEKMAKIIITLSAPDNISHFDFIKEFGDYFMNQDFKQKVLNIKSLR
;
A
#
# COMPACT_ATOMS: atom_id res chain seq x y z
N MET A 1 0.69 -11.11 12.45
CA MET A 1 0.85 -9.72 11.96
C MET A 1 -0.44 -9.25 11.33
N LYS A 2 -0.83 -8.02 11.56
CA LYS A 2 -2.09 -7.50 11.03
C LYS A 2 -1.84 -6.68 9.77
N LEU A 3 -2.50 -7.04 8.70
CA LEU A 3 -2.43 -6.30 7.44
C LEU A 3 -2.96 -4.88 7.59
N PHE A 4 -4.02 -4.69 8.38
CA PHE A 4 -4.61 -3.38 8.63
C PHE A 4 -4.27 -2.91 10.04
N ASN A 5 -3.69 -1.72 10.14
CA ASN A 5 -3.38 -1.09 11.41
C ASN A 5 -4.14 0.24 11.47
N THR A 6 -5.08 0.36 12.41
CA THR A 6 -5.94 1.54 12.52
C THR A 6 -5.17 2.81 12.88
N GLN A 7 -3.99 2.70 13.47
CA GLN A 7 -3.14 3.85 13.76
C GLN A 7 -2.48 4.41 12.50
N MET A 8 -2.41 3.60 11.45
CA MET A 8 -1.81 3.97 10.15
C MET A 8 -2.82 3.76 9.03
N LEU A 9 -4.05 4.20 9.26
CA LEU A 9 -5.15 4.13 8.31
C LEU A 9 -5.69 5.54 8.09
N GLU A 10 -5.77 5.98 6.83
CA GLU A 10 -6.22 7.32 6.52
C GLU A 10 -7.18 7.33 5.33
N TRP A 11 -8.26 8.10 5.45
CA TRP A 11 -9.19 8.37 4.36
C TRP A 11 -8.73 9.63 3.63
N ILE A 12 -8.62 9.55 2.29
CA ILE A 12 -8.19 10.67 1.45
C ILE A 12 -9.35 11.12 0.60
N ASP A 13 -9.83 12.33 0.85
CA ASP A 13 -10.98 12.93 0.18
C ASP A 13 -10.56 13.73 -1.05
N GLU A 14 -9.39 14.37 -0.99
CA GLU A 14 -8.86 15.16 -2.10
C GLU A 14 -8.29 14.27 -3.20
N LYS A 15 -8.23 14.81 -4.42
CA LYS A 15 -7.57 14.10 -5.53
C LYS A 15 -6.07 14.17 -5.37
N ILE A 16 -5.43 13.03 -5.43
CA ILE A 16 -3.97 12.91 -5.39
C ILE A 16 -3.50 12.03 -6.55
N ASP A 17 -2.24 12.18 -6.93
CA ASP A 17 -1.67 11.27 -7.92
C ASP A 17 -0.99 10.08 -7.22
N TRP A 18 -0.51 9.13 -8.03
CA TRP A 18 0.07 7.90 -7.49
C TRP A 18 1.36 8.14 -6.70
N LYS A 19 2.15 9.15 -7.05
CA LYS A 19 3.37 9.47 -6.30
C LYS A 19 3.04 10.06 -4.95
N GLU A 20 2.02 10.91 -4.88
CA GLU A 20 1.53 11.44 -3.60
C GLU A 20 0.96 10.33 -2.72
N ALA A 21 0.26 9.36 -3.32
CA ALA A 21 -0.27 8.21 -2.58
C ALA A 21 0.86 7.38 -1.97
N ILE A 22 1.92 7.13 -2.73
CA ILE A 22 3.10 6.42 -2.22
C ILE A 22 3.75 7.23 -1.09
N HIS A 23 3.92 8.53 -1.30
CA HIS A 23 4.52 9.40 -0.28
C HIS A 23 3.71 9.38 1.03
N LYS A 24 2.39 9.54 0.95
CA LYS A 24 1.53 9.55 2.13
C LYS A 24 1.57 8.20 2.87
N GLY A 25 1.57 7.10 2.14
CA GLY A 25 1.66 5.77 2.73
C GLY A 25 2.98 5.55 3.45
N VAL A 26 4.09 5.95 2.84
CA VAL A 26 5.43 5.87 3.47
C VAL A 26 5.51 6.82 4.65
N GLU A 27 4.98 8.03 4.53
CA GLU A 27 5.00 9.01 5.62
C GLU A 27 4.31 8.49 6.88
N LEU A 28 3.18 7.80 6.74
CA LEU A 28 2.52 7.16 7.89
C LEU A 28 3.43 6.16 8.59
N LEU A 29 4.17 5.38 7.80
CA LEU A 29 5.13 4.41 8.36
C LEU A 29 6.31 5.12 9.03
N VAL A 30 6.84 6.16 8.40
CA VAL A 30 7.97 6.93 8.95
C VAL A 30 7.57 7.61 10.26
N ASN A 31 6.40 8.24 10.30
CA ASN A 31 5.91 8.93 11.49
C ASN A 31 5.64 7.99 12.66
N ASN A 32 5.48 6.71 12.39
CA ASN A 32 5.28 5.67 13.40
C ASN A 32 6.53 4.82 13.62
N ASN A 33 7.68 5.27 13.14
CA ASN A 33 8.99 4.63 13.31
C ASN A 33 9.07 3.21 12.72
N LYS A 34 8.35 2.95 11.64
CA LYS A 34 8.33 1.64 10.97
C LYS A 34 9.25 1.58 9.77
N ALA A 35 9.56 2.74 9.17
CA ALA A 35 10.38 2.82 7.97
C ALA A 35 11.12 4.15 7.92
N THR A 36 12.06 4.26 6.96
CA THR A 36 12.67 5.54 6.60
C THR A 36 12.14 5.98 5.27
N PHE A 37 12.33 7.26 4.90
CA PHE A 37 11.91 7.77 3.59
C PHE A 37 12.66 7.11 2.42
N GLU A 38 13.75 6.39 2.68
CA GLU A 38 14.42 5.60 1.66
C GLU A 38 13.48 4.54 1.07
N LEU A 39 12.48 4.07 1.83
CA LEU A 39 11.48 3.16 1.31
C LEU A 39 10.77 3.75 0.09
N GLU A 40 10.42 5.04 0.14
CA GLU A 40 9.78 5.73 -0.98
C GLU A 40 10.68 5.71 -2.22
N GLU A 41 11.97 6.01 -2.05
CA GLU A 41 12.94 5.98 -3.15
C GLU A 41 13.02 4.58 -3.77
N LYS A 42 13.05 3.55 -2.94
CA LYS A 42 13.10 2.16 -3.42
C LYS A 42 11.85 1.77 -4.18
N ILE A 43 10.68 2.19 -3.70
CA ILE A 43 9.41 1.95 -4.39
C ILE A 43 9.41 2.62 -5.76
N LEU A 44 9.86 3.88 -5.83
CA LEU A 44 9.92 4.62 -7.10
C LEU A 44 10.92 3.97 -8.08
N GLU A 45 12.05 3.48 -7.58
CA GLU A 45 13.03 2.75 -8.40
C GLU A 45 12.42 1.49 -9.02
N VAL A 46 11.78 0.65 -8.22
CA VAL A 46 11.19 -0.60 -8.74
C VAL A 46 10.01 -0.30 -9.66
N THR A 47 9.27 0.78 -9.41
CA THR A 47 8.19 1.19 -10.30
C THR A 47 8.73 1.62 -11.66
N LYS A 48 9.85 2.32 -11.68
CA LYS A 48 10.50 2.74 -12.93
C LYS A 48 10.96 1.53 -13.74
N GLU A 49 11.48 0.51 -13.08
CA GLU A 49 12.04 -0.68 -13.73
C GLU A 49 10.97 -1.69 -14.14
N PHE A 50 9.99 -1.95 -13.27
CA PHE A 50 9.03 -3.04 -13.45
C PHE A 50 7.58 -2.57 -13.64
N GLY A 51 7.33 -1.26 -13.56
CA GLY A 51 5.97 -0.73 -13.58
C GLY A 51 5.29 -0.91 -12.23
N ALA A 52 3.99 -0.63 -12.20
CA ALA A 52 3.19 -0.74 -10.99
C ALA A 52 2.72 -2.19 -10.74
N TYR A 53 3.69 -3.10 -10.62
CA TYR A 53 3.42 -4.52 -10.43
C TYR A 53 2.67 -4.83 -9.14
N TYR A 54 2.77 -3.94 -8.15
CA TYR A 54 2.14 -4.10 -6.84
C TYR A 54 0.64 -3.80 -6.83
N VAL A 55 0.09 -3.34 -7.95
CA VAL A 55 -1.37 -3.31 -8.11
C VAL A 55 -1.79 -4.71 -8.52
N LEU A 56 -2.00 -5.58 -7.53
CA LEU A 56 -2.24 -7.02 -7.72
C LEU A 56 -3.67 -7.32 -8.12
N GLU A 57 -4.60 -6.52 -7.66
CA GLU A 57 -6.02 -6.66 -7.90
C GLU A 57 -6.57 -5.32 -8.32
N LYS A 58 -7.56 -5.32 -9.23
CA LYS A 58 -8.21 -4.07 -9.62
C LYS A 58 -8.81 -3.39 -8.38
N GLY A 59 -8.41 -2.16 -8.14
CA GLY A 59 -8.88 -1.35 -7.02
C GLY A 59 -8.01 -1.42 -5.79
N ILE A 60 -7.05 -2.35 -5.71
CA ILE A 60 -6.24 -2.56 -4.50
C ILE A 60 -4.77 -2.70 -4.87
N ALA A 61 -3.93 -1.92 -4.19
CA ALA A 61 -2.47 -1.98 -4.34
C ALA A 61 -1.82 -2.40 -3.03
N LEU A 62 -0.85 -3.31 -3.10
CA LEU A 62 0.06 -3.62 -2.00
C LEU A 62 1.44 -3.07 -2.39
N VAL A 63 1.62 -1.77 -2.14
CA VAL A 63 2.84 -1.07 -2.53
C VAL A 63 4.02 -1.58 -1.71
N HIS A 64 5.05 -2.08 -2.38
CA HIS A 64 6.20 -2.65 -1.71
C HIS A 64 7.45 -2.58 -2.58
N ALA A 65 8.59 -2.66 -1.92
CA ALA A 65 9.89 -2.80 -2.53
C ALA A 65 10.57 -4.03 -1.90
N PRO A 66 11.70 -4.50 -2.43
CA PRO A 66 12.43 -5.59 -1.79
C PRO A 66 12.74 -5.27 -0.33
N ALA A 67 12.71 -6.28 0.53
CA ALA A 67 13.04 -6.13 1.94
C ALA A 67 14.45 -5.56 2.13
N GLY A 68 14.65 -4.78 3.18
CA GLY A 68 15.98 -4.21 3.45
C GLY A 68 15.99 -3.23 4.60
N GLY A 69 17.15 -2.57 4.79
CA GLY A 69 17.40 -1.67 5.90
C GLY A 69 16.60 -0.38 5.91
N HIS A 70 15.93 -0.06 4.80
CA HIS A 70 15.01 1.07 4.73
C HIS A 70 13.69 0.80 5.45
N CYS A 71 13.47 -0.44 5.88
CA CYS A 71 12.34 -0.86 6.70
C CYS A 71 12.86 -1.18 8.11
N LEU A 72 12.30 -0.51 9.11
CA LEU A 72 12.74 -0.68 10.50
C LEU A 72 11.98 -1.78 11.21
N GLU A 73 10.67 -1.86 10.98
CA GLU A 73 9.79 -2.88 11.54
C GLU A 73 8.78 -3.32 10.50
N ALA A 74 8.33 -4.57 10.63
CA ALA A 74 7.27 -5.10 9.78
C ALA A 74 5.95 -4.41 10.11
N ALA A 75 5.36 -3.72 9.13
CA ALA A 75 4.12 -2.99 9.32
C ALA A 75 3.50 -2.63 7.98
N THR A 76 2.24 -2.20 8.03
CA THR A 76 1.56 -1.65 6.85
C THR A 76 0.88 -0.34 7.22
N SER A 77 0.80 0.57 6.25
CA SER A 77 -0.10 1.71 6.30
C SER A 77 -1.17 1.51 5.22
N THR A 78 -2.33 2.12 5.41
CA THR A 78 -3.44 2.00 4.47
C THR A 78 -4.03 3.35 4.17
N LEU A 79 -4.14 3.67 2.88
CA LEU A 79 -4.90 4.82 2.42
C LEU A 79 -6.16 4.30 1.74
N ILE A 80 -7.30 4.88 2.08
CA ILE A 80 -8.55 4.61 1.38
C ILE A 80 -8.91 5.90 0.65
N LEU A 81 -8.96 5.85 -0.67
CA LEU A 81 -9.19 7.02 -1.50
C LEU A 81 -10.68 7.12 -1.85
N LYS A 82 -11.18 8.34 -1.91
CA LYS A 82 -12.53 8.58 -2.39
C LYS A 82 -12.65 8.16 -3.86
N ASP A 83 -11.65 8.52 -4.67
CA ASP A 83 -11.61 8.24 -6.10
C ASP A 83 -10.43 7.33 -6.44
N GLU A 84 -10.64 6.36 -7.33
CA GLU A 84 -9.56 5.52 -7.83
C GLU A 84 -8.53 6.37 -8.56
N ILE A 85 -7.26 5.96 -8.45
CA ILE A 85 -6.16 6.62 -9.17
C ILE A 85 -5.43 5.62 -10.05
N VAL A 86 -4.85 6.12 -11.14
CA VAL A 86 -4.03 5.32 -12.05
C VAL A 86 -2.58 5.39 -11.57
N PHE A 87 -1.95 4.22 -11.43
CA PHE A 87 -0.55 4.12 -11.04
C PHE A 87 0.35 4.10 -12.27
N ASN A 88 1.44 4.87 -12.20
CA ASN A 88 2.53 4.87 -13.18
C ASN A 88 2.05 5.10 -14.62
N ASN A 89 0.95 5.87 -14.79
CA ASN A 89 0.33 6.11 -16.10
C ASN A 89 -0.07 4.83 -16.83
N GLN A 90 -0.32 3.75 -16.10
CA GLN A 90 -0.76 2.47 -16.64
C GLN A 90 -2.27 2.31 -16.38
N PRO A 91 -3.13 2.50 -17.41
CA PRO A 91 -4.59 2.53 -17.19
C PRO A 91 -5.17 1.29 -16.52
N GLU A 92 -4.54 0.13 -16.69
CA GLU A 92 -4.96 -1.13 -16.08
C GLU A 92 -4.56 -1.23 -14.59
N LYS A 93 -3.70 -0.32 -14.13
CA LYS A 93 -3.19 -0.32 -12.75
C LYS A 93 -3.88 0.76 -11.93
N MET A 94 -5.16 0.56 -11.68
CA MET A 94 -5.98 1.49 -10.88
C MET A 94 -6.22 0.95 -9.49
N ALA A 95 -6.16 1.83 -8.49
CA ALA A 95 -6.42 1.44 -7.11
C ALA A 95 -7.14 2.54 -6.33
N LYS A 96 -7.95 2.11 -5.38
CA LYS A 96 -8.64 2.94 -4.41
C LYS A 96 -8.13 2.68 -3.00
N ILE A 97 -7.72 1.44 -2.74
CA ILE A 97 -7.14 1.03 -1.45
C ILE A 97 -5.66 0.84 -1.66
N ILE A 98 -4.86 1.64 -0.97
CA ILE A 98 -3.40 1.63 -1.11
C ILE A 98 -2.79 1.18 0.21
N ILE A 99 -2.28 -0.03 0.23
CA ILE A 99 -1.58 -0.60 1.39
C ILE A 99 -0.09 -0.51 1.10
N THR A 100 0.67 0.15 1.97
CA THR A 100 2.12 0.27 1.83
C THR A 100 2.79 -0.59 2.87
N LEU A 101 3.71 -1.44 2.42
CA LEU A 101 4.36 -2.45 3.23
C LEU A 101 5.77 -2.04 3.63
N SER A 102 6.07 -2.13 4.93
CA SER A 102 7.42 -2.10 5.45
C SER A 102 7.80 -3.52 5.88
N ALA A 103 8.84 -4.08 5.28
CA ALA A 103 9.30 -5.42 5.59
C ALA A 103 10.84 -5.43 5.68
N PRO A 104 11.40 -5.53 6.90
CA PRO A 104 12.86 -5.50 7.08
C PRO A 104 13.55 -6.78 6.61
N ASP A 105 12.80 -7.88 6.46
CA ASP A 105 13.34 -9.16 6.04
C ASP A 105 12.37 -9.91 5.12
N ASN A 106 12.86 -10.98 4.48
CA ASN A 106 12.07 -11.74 3.53
C ASN A 106 10.92 -12.52 4.18
N ILE A 107 11.04 -12.89 5.44
CA ILE A 107 10.00 -13.64 6.15
C ILE A 107 8.79 -12.75 6.39
N SER A 108 9.00 -11.54 6.92
CA SER A 108 7.91 -10.59 7.14
C SER A 108 7.29 -10.14 5.83
N HIS A 109 8.11 -9.95 4.77
CA HIS A 109 7.62 -9.61 3.43
C HIS A 109 6.66 -10.68 2.92
N PHE A 110 7.09 -11.95 3.00
CA PHE A 110 6.27 -13.08 2.55
C PHE A 110 4.97 -13.18 3.36
N ASP A 111 5.07 -13.03 4.68
CA ASP A 111 3.90 -13.13 5.58
C ASP A 111 2.82 -12.10 5.24
N PHE A 112 3.22 -10.85 4.94
CA PHE A 112 2.27 -9.81 4.56
C PHE A 112 1.61 -10.09 3.21
N ILE A 113 2.37 -10.57 2.24
CA ILE A 113 1.83 -10.90 0.92
C ILE A 113 0.83 -12.03 1.05
N LYS A 114 1.14 -13.04 1.86
CA LYS A 114 0.24 -14.16 2.13
C LYS A 114 -1.05 -13.69 2.81
N GLU A 115 -0.93 -12.85 3.83
CA GLU A 115 -2.09 -12.28 4.53
C GLU A 115 -2.95 -11.44 3.59
N PHE A 116 -2.31 -10.63 2.73
CA PHE A 116 -3.02 -9.88 1.70
C PHE A 116 -3.86 -10.80 0.83
N GLY A 117 -3.26 -11.90 0.35
CA GLY A 117 -3.97 -12.88 -0.47
C GLY A 117 -5.17 -13.49 0.27
N ASP A 118 -4.98 -13.85 1.53
CA ASP A 118 -6.05 -14.44 2.35
C ASP A 118 -7.24 -13.49 2.48
N TYR A 119 -6.99 -12.19 2.71
CA TYR A 119 -8.07 -11.20 2.81
C TYR A 119 -8.77 -10.97 1.47
N PHE A 120 -8.02 -10.77 0.40
CA PHE A 120 -8.59 -10.31 -0.87
C PHE A 120 -9.00 -11.44 -1.82
N MET A 121 -8.80 -12.69 -1.44
CA MET A 121 -9.46 -13.82 -2.09
C MET A 121 -10.91 -13.98 -1.61
N ASN A 122 -11.27 -13.38 -0.49
CA ASN A 122 -12.64 -13.35 -0.01
C ASN A 122 -13.40 -12.22 -0.72
N GLN A 123 -14.30 -12.56 -1.64
CA GLN A 123 -15.03 -11.59 -2.45
C GLN A 123 -15.93 -10.66 -1.62
N ASP A 124 -16.56 -11.18 -0.57
CA ASP A 124 -17.42 -10.37 0.31
C ASP A 124 -16.60 -9.29 1.02
N PHE A 125 -15.45 -9.65 1.58
CA PHE A 125 -14.56 -8.71 2.24
C PHE A 125 -14.07 -7.67 1.24
N LYS A 126 -13.61 -8.10 0.06
CA LYS A 126 -13.11 -7.22 -0.99
C LYS A 126 -14.15 -6.19 -1.40
N GLN A 127 -15.40 -6.63 -1.62
CA GLN A 127 -16.48 -5.73 -2.02
C GLN A 127 -16.81 -4.72 -0.92
N LYS A 128 -16.81 -5.15 0.33
CA LYS A 128 -17.05 -4.23 1.46
C LYS A 128 -15.98 -3.15 1.53
N VAL A 129 -14.71 -3.52 1.39
CA VAL A 129 -13.60 -2.57 1.46
C VAL A 129 -13.64 -1.60 0.29
N LEU A 130 -13.89 -2.09 -0.94
CA LEU A 130 -13.95 -1.25 -2.13
C LEU A 130 -15.15 -0.28 -2.11
N ASN A 131 -16.21 -0.62 -1.38
CA ASN A 131 -17.42 0.21 -1.29
C ASN A 131 -17.40 1.17 -0.10
N ILE A 132 -16.34 1.22 0.68
CA ILE A 132 -16.20 2.20 1.76
C ILE A 132 -16.16 3.60 1.16
N LYS A 133 -17.08 4.47 1.64
CA LYS A 133 -17.17 5.86 1.19
C LYS A 133 -16.59 6.84 2.19
N SER A 134 -16.41 6.41 3.44
CA SER A 134 -15.90 7.22 4.54
C SER A 134 -15.53 6.30 5.70
N LEU A 135 -14.55 6.73 6.51
CA LEU A 135 -14.16 6.03 7.73
C LEU A 135 -14.96 6.48 8.95
N ARG A 136 -15.92 7.35 8.74
CA ARG A 136 -16.80 7.86 9.80
C ARG A 136 -17.99 6.96 10.02
#